data_838773b265efede50339c03a8063b518
#
_entry.id   838773b265efede50339c03a8063b518
#
_cell.length_a   1.000
_cell.length_b   1.000
_cell.length_c   1.000
_cell.angle_alpha   90.00
_cell.angle_beta   90.00
_cell.angle_gamma   90.00
#
_symmetry.space_group_name_H-M   'P 1'
#
loop_
_entity.id
_entity.type
_entity.pdbx_description
1 polymer ?
#
loop_
_entity_poly.entity_id
_entity_poly.type
_entity_poly.pdbx_seq_one_letter_code
_entity_poly.pdbx_strand_id
1 'polypeptide(L)'
;MREIVLDTETTGLDPAQGDRIVEIGCVELVNHLPTGRTWHAYINPEREVPADAFAVHGLSTEFLRDKPSFGAIVEDFLGFVEEAPLVIHNGAFDMAFLNAELARCDRPRLGLERLVDTLDIARRRFPNAPNSLDALCRRFGIDSSARTRHGALIDCELLAAVYLELIGGRQPGLGLMERAAATLRAAAPVDRPPRPPRPHAATPEELAAHAAFLESIQNPIWRQ
;
A
#
# COMPACT_ATOMS: atom_id res chain seq x y z
N MET A 1 1.35 -5.95 -11.63
CA MET A 1 2.67 -5.50 -11.15
C MET A 1 2.92 -6.18 -9.81
N ARG A 2 4.12 -6.72 -9.59
CA ARG A 2 4.54 -7.35 -8.33
C ARG A 2 5.19 -6.28 -7.44
N GLU A 3 4.85 -6.24 -6.16
CA GLU A 3 5.40 -5.34 -5.13
C GLU A 3 5.65 -6.15 -3.87
N ILE A 4 6.57 -5.70 -3.03
CA ILE A 4 6.86 -6.31 -1.72
C ILE A 4 6.63 -5.27 -0.64
N VAL A 5 5.67 -5.53 0.25
CA VAL A 5 5.57 -4.80 1.52
C VAL A 5 6.65 -5.32 2.43
N LEU A 6 7.42 -4.42 3.03
CA LEU A 6 8.54 -4.77 3.88
C LEU A 6 8.56 -3.92 5.14
N ASP A 7 8.98 -4.51 6.24
CA ASP A 7 9.20 -3.86 7.52
C ASP A 7 10.37 -4.52 8.25
N THR A 8 11.09 -3.77 9.10
CA THR A 8 12.23 -4.27 9.85
C THR A 8 12.18 -3.87 11.31
N GLU A 9 12.58 -4.79 12.22
CA GLU A 9 12.90 -4.46 13.60
C GLU A 9 14.41 -4.41 13.79
N THR A 10 14.88 -3.52 14.65
CA THR A 10 16.29 -3.21 14.79
C THR A 10 16.73 -3.07 16.24
N THR A 11 18.04 -3.16 16.49
CA THR A 11 18.62 -2.93 17.84
C THR A 11 18.69 -1.46 18.23
N GLY A 12 18.35 -0.53 17.34
CA GLY A 12 18.40 0.89 17.59
C GLY A 12 18.05 1.71 16.35
N LEU A 13 18.49 2.95 16.27
CA LEU A 13 17.98 3.89 15.26
C LEU A 13 18.99 4.23 14.15
N ASP A 14 20.25 3.83 14.28
CA ASP A 14 21.31 4.27 13.37
C ASP A 14 22.29 3.13 13.03
N PRO A 15 22.25 2.59 11.82
CA PRO A 15 23.17 1.53 11.39
C PRO A 15 24.63 1.99 11.31
N ALA A 16 24.89 3.32 11.21
CA ALA A 16 26.23 3.86 11.23
C ALA A 16 26.87 3.80 12.63
N GLN A 17 26.04 3.77 13.68
CA GLN A 17 26.49 3.55 15.07
C GLN A 17 26.57 2.06 15.45
N GLY A 18 26.40 1.18 14.49
CA GLY A 18 26.50 -0.25 14.66
C GLY A 18 25.21 -0.93 15.04
N ASP A 19 24.06 -0.26 14.95
CA ASP A 19 22.76 -0.93 15.09
C ASP A 19 22.52 -1.91 13.95
N ARG A 20 21.80 -2.96 14.26
CA ARG A 20 21.61 -4.13 13.40
C ARG A 20 20.12 -4.47 13.26
N ILE A 21 19.77 -5.13 12.18
CA ILE A 21 18.45 -5.72 11.98
C ILE A 21 18.31 -6.97 12.85
N VAL A 22 17.14 -7.15 13.47
CA VAL A 22 16.78 -8.32 14.30
C VAL A 22 15.59 -9.10 13.73
N GLU A 23 14.77 -8.49 12.90
CA GLU A 23 13.64 -9.13 12.22
C GLU A 23 13.40 -8.46 10.88
N ILE A 24 13.02 -9.23 9.88
CA ILE A 24 12.52 -8.73 8.59
C ILE A 24 11.22 -9.47 8.27
N GLY A 25 10.19 -8.73 7.94
CA GLY A 25 8.95 -9.22 7.38
C GLY A 25 8.77 -8.76 5.95
N CYS A 26 8.24 -9.63 5.09
CA CYS A 26 7.88 -9.29 3.72
C CYS A 26 6.55 -9.95 3.34
N VAL A 27 5.69 -9.19 2.67
CA VAL A 27 4.41 -9.67 2.10
C VAL A 27 4.40 -9.35 0.61
N GLU A 28 4.16 -10.36 -0.21
CA GLU A 28 4.06 -10.17 -1.66
C GLU A 28 2.68 -9.65 -2.05
N LEU A 29 2.68 -8.60 -2.86
CA LEU A 29 1.47 -8.10 -3.51
C LEU A 29 1.57 -8.31 -5.03
N VAL A 30 0.43 -8.61 -5.64
CA VAL A 30 0.24 -8.53 -7.10
C VAL A 30 -0.95 -7.64 -7.38
N ASN A 31 -0.72 -6.58 -8.15
CA ASN A 31 -1.72 -5.54 -8.40
C ASN A 31 -2.31 -4.99 -7.10
N HIS A 32 -1.43 -4.71 -6.13
CA HIS A 32 -1.72 -4.16 -4.80
C HIS A 32 -2.52 -5.08 -3.85
N LEU A 33 -2.74 -6.35 -4.23
CA LEU A 33 -3.45 -7.32 -3.40
C LEU A 33 -2.49 -8.40 -2.90
N PRO A 34 -2.56 -8.80 -1.61
CA PRO A 34 -1.76 -9.89 -1.07
C PRO A 34 -1.98 -11.20 -1.83
N THR A 35 -0.88 -11.88 -2.16
CA THR A 35 -0.90 -13.20 -2.82
C THR A 35 -0.96 -14.36 -1.83
N GLY A 36 -0.68 -14.08 -0.55
CA GLY A 36 -0.47 -15.08 0.50
C GLY A 36 0.98 -15.56 0.59
N ARG A 37 1.88 -15.15 -0.33
CA ARG A 37 3.32 -15.42 -0.20
C ARG A 37 3.94 -14.41 0.74
N THR A 38 4.66 -14.92 1.74
CA THR A 38 5.40 -14.11 2.72
C THR A 38 6.84 -14.63 2.83
N TRP A 39 7.72 -13.76 3.28
CA TRP A 39 9.06 -14.11 3.73
C TRP A 39 9.30 -13.47 5.09
N HIS A 40 9.85 -14.22 6.03
CA HIS A 40 10.05 -13.76 7.39
C HIS A 40 11.30 -14.39 7.99
N ALA A 41 12.11 -13.58 8.67
CA ALA A 41 13.27 -14.09 9.38
C ALA A 41 13.53 -13.30 10.67
N TYR A 42 13.82 -14.02 11.76
CA TYR A 42 14.52 -13.47 12.91
C TYR A 42 16.03 -13.60 12.68
N ILE A 43 16.77 -12.57 13.07
CA ILE A 43 18.18 -12.41 12.72
C ILE A 43 18.98 -12.20 14.00
N ASN A 44 20.06 -12.98 14.16
CA ASN A 44 21.04 -12.72 15.20
C ASN A 44 21.82 -11.44 14.85
N PRO A 45 21.68 -10.35 15.61
CA PRO A 45 22.37 -9.10 15.34
C PRO A 45 23.87 -9.13 15.71
N GLU A 46 24.34 -10.24 16.29
CA GLU A 46 25.72 -10.42 16.81
C GLU A 46 26.13 -9.34 17.83
N ARG A 47 25.11 -8.78 18.51
CA ARG A 47 25.25 -7.80 19.59
C ARG A 47 24.06 -7.92 20.55
N GLU A 48 24.18 -7.29 21.70
CA GLU A 48 23.06 -7.20 22.65
C GLU A 48 21.94 -6.28 22.12
N VAL A 49 20.71 -6.67 22.41
CA VAL A 49 19.52 -5.84 22.14
C VAL A 49 19.34 -4.90 23.31
N PRO A 50 19.36 -3.57 23.10
CA PRO A 50 19.11 -2.60 24.15
C PRO A 50 17.69 -2.72 24.72
N ALA A 51 17.53 -2.33 25.99
CA ALA A 51 16.23 -2.42 26.67
C ALA A 51 15.12 -1.62 25.97
N ASP A 52 15.48 -0.48 25.39
CA ASP A 52 14.52 0.38 24.65
C ASP A 52 14.01 -0.32 23.39
N ALA A 53 14.88 -0.97 22.63
CA ALA A 53 14.49 -1.76 21.45
C ALA A 53 13.66 -2.98 21.86
N PHE A 54 14.06 -3.71 22.90
CA PHE A 54 13.30 -4.83 23.44
C PHE A 54 11.88 -4.40 23.89
N ALA A 55 11.74 -3.22 24.49
CA ALA A 55 10.43 -2.72 24.88
C ALA A 55 9.48 -2.51 23.70
N VAL A 56 10.01 -2.21 22.50
CA VAL A 56 9.24 -1.99 21.27
C VAL A 56 8.80 -3.31 20.65
N HIS A 57 9.76 -4.17 20.25
CA HIS A 57 9.49 -5.39 19.48
C HIS A 57 9.47 -6.68 20.32
N GLY A 58 10.02 -6.67 21.53
CA GLY A 58 9.98 -7.81 22.44
C GLY A 58 10.93 -8.96 22.11
N LEU A 59 11.87 -8.77 21.21
CA LEU A 59 12.87 -9.78 20.83
C LEU A 59 14.10 -9.65 21.75
N SER A 60 14.35 -10.64 22.60
CA SER A 60 15.48 -10.61 23.51
C SER A 60 16.77 -11.07 22.84
N THR A 61 17.91 -10.63 23.36
CA THR A 61 19.23 -11.10 22.94
C THR A 61 19.33 -12.64 23.02
N GLU A 62 18.76 -13.23 24.07
CA GLU A 62 18.76 -14.67 24.24
C GLU A 62 17.97 -15.40 23.15
N PHE A 63 16.77 -14.90 22.83
CA PHE A 63 15.95 -15.46 21.74
C PHE A 63 16.66 -15.39 20.37
N LEU A 64 17.38 -14.31 20.13
CA LEU A 64 18.05 -14.07 18.84
C LEU A 64 19.40 -14.79 18.70
N ARG A 65 19.99 -15.26 19.79
CA ARG A 65 21.32 -15.88 19.80
C ARG A 65 21.45 -17.08 18.86
N ASP A 66 20.38 -17.90 18.78
CA ASP A 66 20.36 -19.12 17.96
C ASP A 66 19.77 -18.89 16.57
N LYS A 67 19.48 -17.64 16.20
CA LYS A 67 18.98 -17.30 14.86
C LYS A 67 20.15 -17.13 13.88
N PRO A 68 19.90 -17.28 12.57
CA PRO A 68 20.94 -17.03 11.57
C PRO A 68 21.35 -15.56 11.58
N SER A 69 22.61 -15.27 11.23
CA SER A 69 23.03 -13.90 10.93
C SER A 69 22.43 -13.42 9.61
N PHE A 70 22.44 -12.12 9.36
CA PHE A 70 21.95 -11.57 8.08
C PHE A 70 22.67 -12.17 6.88
N GLY A 71 24.00 -12.38 6.98
CA GLY A 71 24.80 -13.00 5.92
C GLY A 71 24.37 -14.41 5.56
N ALA A 72 23.79 -15.17 6.50
CA ALA A 72 23.31 -16.52 6.25
C ALA A 72 21.97 -16.55 5.47
N ILE A 73 21.18 -15.46 5.49
CA ILE A 73 19.86 -15.39 4.88
C ILE A 73 19.76 -14.41 3.70
N VAL A 74 20.85 -13.70 3.42
CA VAL A 74 20.84 -12.59 2.44
C VAL A 74 20.44 -13.05 1.04
N GLU A 75 20.84 -14.23 0.60
CA GLU A 75 20.50 -14.75 -0.73
C GLU A 75 19.01 -15.09 -0.83
N ASP A 76 18.45 -15.69 0.21
CA ASP A 76 17.01 -16.00 0.26
C ASP A 76 16.18 -14.72 0.29
N PHE A 77 16.63 -13.72 1.05
CA PHE A 77 16.00 -12.40 1.09
C PHE A 77 16.04 -11.73 -0.28
N LEU A 78 17.20 -11.64 -0.92
CA LEU A 78 17.35 -11.05 -2.25
C LEU A 78 16.56 -11.83 -3.30
N GLY A 79 16.52 -13.15 -3.22
CA GLY A 79 15.73 -14.02 -4.08
C GLY A 79 14.21 -13.83 -3.89
N PHE A 80 13.76 -13.40 -2.70
CA PHE A 80 12.35 -13.07 -2.48
C PHE A 80 11.98 -11.68 -2.99
N VAL A 81 12.80 -10.67 -2.73
CA VAL A 81 12.48 -9.28 -3.12
C VAL A 81 12.77 -9.01 -4.61
N GLU A 82 13.74 -9.73 -5.20
CA GLU A 82 14.18 -9.54 -6.60
C GLU A 82 14.31 -8.04 -6.96
N GLU A 83 13.75 -7.63 -8.10
CA GLU A 83 13.71 -6.22 -8.57
C GLU A 83 12.36 -5.53 -8.26
N ALA A 84 11.50 -6.13 -7.43
CA ALA A 84 10.18 -5.56 -7.13
C ALA A 84 10.30 -4.23 -6.38
N PRO A 85 9.38 -3.27 -6.58
CA PRO A 85 9.21 -2.13 -5.70
C PRO A 85 8.98 -2.57 -4.25
N LEU A 86 9.58 -1.82 -3.32
CA LEU A 86 9.50 -2.06 -1.88
C LEU A 86 8.55 -1.03 -1.25
N VAL A 87 7.43 -1.50 -0.75
CA VAL A 87 6.42 -0.68 -0.09
C VAL A 87 6.70 -0.68 1.40
N ILE A 88 7.13 0.45 1.94
CA ILE A 88 7.60 0.56 3.32
C ILE A 88 6.99 1.82 3.96
N HIS A 89 6.78 1.79 5.26
CA HIS A 89 6.27 2.94 6.00
C HIS A 89 7.43 3.69 6.70
N ASN A 90 7.75 4.91 6.27
CA ASN A 90 8.98 5.63 6.64
C ASN A 90 10.24 4.93 6.14
N GLY A 91 10.19 4.49 4.90
CA GLY A 91 11.11 3.51 4.33
C GLY A 91 12.56 3.95 4.21
N ALA A 92 12.88 5.23 4.38
CA ALA A 92 14.26 5.69 4.43
C ALA A 92 15.04 5.02 5.59
N PHE A 93 14.35 4.74 6.71
CA PHE A 93 14.91 4.04 7.85
C PHE A 93 15.30 2.59 7.50
N ASP A 94 14.34 1.81 7.02
CA ASP A 94 14.57 0.40 6.67
C ASP A 94 15.60 0.25 5.55
N MET A 95 15.53 1.10 4.53
CA MET A 95 16.50 1.10 3.43
C MET A 95 17.93 1.39 3.90
N ALA A 96 18.10 2.25 4.91
CA ALA A 96 19.41 2.52 5.49
C ALA A 96 19.97 1.26 6.18
N PHE A 97 19.16 0.58 6.98
CA PHE A 97 19.54 -0.65 7.67
C PHE A 97 19.80 -1.80 6.70
N LEU A 98 18.90 -2.04 5.75
CA LEU A 98 19.09 -3.07 4.72
C LEU A 98 20.38 -2.85 3.93
N ASN A 99 20.63 -1.62 3.51
CA ASN A 99 21.84 -1.28 2.75
C ASN A 99 23.12 -1.37 3.60
N ALA A 100 23.04 -1.13 4.91
CA ALA A 100 24.17 -1.35 5.80
C ALA A 100 24.49 -2.85 5.98
N GLU A 101 23.45 -3.69 6.13
CA GLU A 101 23.64 -5.14 6.22
C GLU A 101 24.14 -5.74 4.90
N LEU A 102 23.60 -5.30 3.76
CA LEU A 102 24.06 -5.72 2.43
C LEU A 102 25.52 -5.37 2.20
N ALA A 103 25.96 -4.17 2.61
CA ALA A 103 27.35 -3.75 2.50
C ALA A 103 28.30 -4.61 3.34
N ARG A 104 27.86 -5.10 4.52
CA ARG A 104 28.63 -6.03 5.36
C ARG A 104 28.80 -7.40 4.70
N CYS A 105 27.90 -7.76 3.81
CA CYS A 105 27.91 -9.04 3.08
C CYS A 105 28.48 -8.90 1.65
N ASP A 106 29.12 -7.77 1.31
CA ASP A 106 29.61 -7.46 -0.04
C ASP A 106 28.53 -7.62 -1.14
N ARG A 107 27.29 -7.25 -0.82
CA ARG A 107 26.18 -7.26 -1.76
C ARG A 107 25.83 -5.86 -2.27
N PRO A 108 25.31 -5.75 -3.52
CA PRO A 108 24.83 -4.49 -4.08
C PRO A 108 23.75 -3.86 -3.19
N ARG A 109 23.74 -2.54 -3.15
CA ARG A 109 22.70 -1.79 -2.45
C ARG A 109 21.36 -1.88 -3.18
N LEU A 110 20.29 -1.90 -2.40
CA LEU A 110 18.94 -1.66 -2.91
C LEU A 110 18.80 -0.17 -3.24
N GLY A 111 18.40 0.12 -4.48
CA GLY A 111 18.22 1.50 -4.95
C GLY A 111 16.99 2.17 -4.34
N LEU A 112 17.10 3.46 -4.05
CA LEU A 112 15.99 4.25 -3.49
C LEU A 112 14.85 4.45 -4.50
N GLU A 113 15.11 4.29 -5.79
CA GLU A 113 14.10 4.31 -6.85
C GLU A 113 13.07 3.18 -6.74
N ARG A 114 13.41 2.12 -5.99
CA ARG A 114 12.50 1.02 -5.69
C ARG A 114 11.57 1.30 -4.51
N LEU A 115 11.86 2.34 -3.71
CA LEU A 115 11.12 2.65 -2.51
C LEU A 115 9.78 3.31 -2.84
N VAL A 116 8.70 2.72 -2.35
CA VAL A 116 7.36 3.30 -2.27
C VAL A 116 7.09 3.63 -0.81
N ASP A 117 7.38 4.87 -0.40
CA ASP A 117 7.18 5.29 0.99
C ASP A 117 5.72 5.65 1.27
N THR A 118 5.05 4.81 2.04
CA THR A 118 3.63 5.00 2.38
C THR A 118 3.40 6.15 3.35
N LEU A 119 4.40 6.56 4.16
CA LEU A 119 4.32 7.73 5.01
C LEU A 119 4.25 9.02 4.18
N ASP A 120 5.02 9.09 3.09
CA ASP A 120 4.98 10.22 2.17
C ASP A 120 3.66 10.28 1.40
N ILE A 121 3.10 9.14 1.01
CA ILE A 121 1.76 9.07 0.40
C ILE A 121 0.72 9.56 1.41
N ALA A 122 0.78 9.08 2.66
CA ALA A 122 -0.15 9.45 3.71
C ALA A 122 -0.09 10.95 4.06
N ARG A 123 1.13 11.52 4.16
CA ARG A 123 1.34 12.96 4.42
C ARG A 123 0.74 13.84 3.33
N ARG A 124 0.87 13.44 2.07
CA ARG A 124 0.24 14.16 0.95
C ARG A 124 -1.27 14.06 0.96
N ARG A 125 -1.83 12.91 1.35
CA ARG A 125 -3.28 12.67 1.40
C ARG A 125 -3.93 13.30 2.63
N PHE A 126 -3.24 13.30 3.76
CA PHE A 126 -3.72 13.77 5.07
C PHE A 126 -2.72 14.74 5.71
N PRO A 127 -2.55 15.94 5.13
CA PRO A 127 -1.66 16.95 5.70
C PRO A 127 -2.13 17.34 7.10
N ASN A 128 -1.17 17.56 8.01
CA ASN A 128 -1.40 17.95 9.40
C ASN A 128 -2.16 16.93 10.28
N ALA A 129 -2.26 15.68 9.85
CA ALA A 129 -2.87 14.60 10.63
C ALA A 129 -1.80 13.58 11.07
N PRO A 130 -2.05 12.81 12.15
CA PRO A 130 -1.19 11.67 12.49
C PRO A 130 -1.20 10.64 11.36
N ASN A 131 -0.01 10.26 10.91
CA ASN A 131 0.19 9.34 9.77
C ASN A 131 1.08 8.14 10.15
N SER A 132 1.22 7.79 11.44
CA SER A 132 1.81 6.50 11.83
C SER A 132 0.94 5.34 11.36
N LEU A 133 1.51 4.14 11.26
CA LEU A 133 0.78 2.93 10.85
C LEU A 133 -0.48 2.73 11.69
N ASP A 134 -0.38 2.86 13.02
CA ASP A 134 -1.52 2.77 13.94
C ASP A 134 -2.59 3.84 13.68
N ALA A 135 -2.16 5.07 13.38
CA ALA A 135 -3.10 6.15 13.08
C ALA A 135 -3.84 5.91 11.75
N LEU A 136 -3.16 5.33 10.78
CA LEU A 136 -3.73 4.96 9.49
C LEU A 136 -4.67 3.76 9.61
N CYS A 137 -4.30 2.72 10.39
CA CYS A 137 -5.19 1.59 10.69
C CYS A 137 -6.49 2.07 11.33
N ARG A 138 -6.40 2.92 12.36
CA ARG A 138 -7.61 3.50 12.99
C ARG A 138 -8.44 4.33 12.01
N ARG A 139 -7.80 5.12 11.15
CA ARG A 139 -8.49 5.97 10.16
C ARG A 139 -9.25 5.17 9.13
N PHE A 140 -8.68 4.05 8.69
CA PHE A 140 -9.29 3.20 7.66
C PHE A 140 -10.13 2.06 8.24
N GLY A 141 -10.24 1.94 9.58
CA GLY A 141 -11.00 0.87 10.23
C GLY A 141 -10.37 -0.51 10.05
N ILE A 142 -9.04 -0.55 9.89
CA ILE A 142 -8.28 -1.80 9.80
C ILE A 142 -8.07 -2.34 11.21
N ASP A 143 -8.46 -3.59 11.44
CA ASP A 143 -8.28 -4.26 12.72
C ASP A 143 -6.80 -4.54 12.99
N SER A 144 -6.27 -3.89 14.02
CA SER A 144 -4.89 -4.09 14.51
C SER A 144 -4.84 -4.76 15.89
N SER A 145 -5.93 -5.40 16.34
CA SER A 145 -6.03 -6.01 17.68
C SER A 145 -5.02 -7.14 17.92
N ALA A 146 -4.59 -7.82 16.87
CA ALA A 146 -3.57 -8.85 16.93
C ALA A 146 -2.15 -8.29 17.21
N ARG A 147 -1.93 -6.98 16.99
CA ARG A 147 -0.66 -6.30 17.20
C ARG A 147 -0.48 -5.91 18.67
N THR A 148 0.00 -6.83 19.49
CA THR A 148 0.31 -6.55 20.90
C THR A 148 1.66 -5.86 21.08
N ARG A 149 2.58 -6.07 20.16
CA ARG A 149 3.91 -5.44 20.02
C ARG A 149 4.21 -5.24 18.55
N HIS A 150 5.24 -4.48 18.25
CA HIS A 150 5.78 -4.40 16.91
C HIS A 150 6.37 -5.75 16.50
N GLY A 151 6.08 -6.19 15.30
CA GLY A 151 6.61 -7.39 14.70
C GLY A 151 6.55 -7.26 13.19
N ALA A 152 7.68 -7.41 12.53
CA ALA A 152 7.84 -7.03 11.13
C ALA A 152 6.82 -7.67 10.18
N LEU A 153 6.47 -8.94 10.37
CA LEU A 153 5.49 -9.60 9.49
C LEU A 153 4.06 -9.07 9.72
N ILE A 154 3.65 -8.88 10.98
CA ILE A 154 2.33 -8.34 11.32
C ILE A 154 2.20 -6.91 10.81
N ASP A 155 3.26 -6.11 10.95
CA ASP A 155 3.28 -4.75 10.47
C ASP A 155 3.21 -4.67 8.94
N CYS A 156 3.84 -5.61 8.22
CA CYS A 156 3.67 -5.77 6.78
C CYS A 156 2.23 -6.11 6.37
N GLU A 157 1.54 -6.99 7.09
CA GLU A 157 0.14 -7.34 6.79
C GLU A 157 -0.79 -6.14 6.99
N LEU A 158 -0.61 -5.40 8.08
CA LEU A 158 -1.34 -4.16 8.32
C LEU A 158 -1.01 -3.08 7.28
N LEU A 159 0.28 -2.95 6.95
CA LEU A 159 0.73 -1.99 5.94
C LEU A 159 0.18 -2.31 4.55
N ALA A 160 0.08 -3.59 4.17
CA ALA A 160 -0.54 -3.99 2.91
C ALA A 160 -2.00 -3.51 2.80
N ALA A 161 -2.78 -3.65 3.88
CA ALA A 161 -4.15 -3.16 3.93
C ALA A 161 -4.21 -1.62 3.91
N VAL A 162 -3.35 -0.94 4.67
CA VAL A 162 -3.22 0.53 4.69
C VAL A 162 -2.82 1.06 3.32
N TYR A 163 -1.83 0.42 2.68
CA TYR A 163 -1.35 0.83 1.36
C TYR A 163 -2.46 0.77 0.31
N LEU A 164 -3.24 -0.31 0.29
CA LEU A 164 -4.39 -0.42 -0.60
C LEU A 164 -5.37 0.75 -0.43
N GLU A 165 -5.69 1.12 0.80
CA GLU A 165 -6.56 2.26 1.10
C GLU A 165 -5.92 3.61 0.71
N LEU A 166 -4.59 3.76 0.92
CA LEU A 166 -3.86 4.98 0.55
C LEU A 166 -3.86 5.24 -0.95
N ILE A 167 -3.78 4.21 -1.78
CA ILE A 167 -3.77 4.34 -3.24
C ILE A 167 -5.18 4.41 -3.86
N GLY A 168 -6.24 4.34 -3.06
CA GLY A 168 -7.62 4.51 -3.53
C GLY A 168 -8.56 3.35 -3.23
N GLY A 169 -8.13 2.35 -2.45
CA GLY A 169 -8.93 1.19 -2.07
C GLY A 169 -9.15 0.22 -3.23
N ARG A 170 -10.03 -0.76 -3.02
CA ARG A 170 -10.42 -1.76 -4.03
C ARG A 170 -11.19 -1.18 -5.21
N GLN A 171 -11.70 0.04 -5.08
CA GLN A 171 -12.23 0.82 -6.18
C GLN A 171 -11.33 2.04 -6.36
N PRO A 172 -10.61 2.18 -7.50
CA PRO A 172 -10.01 3.44 -7.87
C PRO A 172 -11.14 4.47 -7.85
N GLY A 173 -11.09 5.42 -6.92
CA GLY A 173 -12.06 6.51 -6.90
C GLY A 173 -12.13 7.06 -8.31
N LEU A 174 -13.34 7.14 -8.89
CA LEU A 174 -13.53 7.84 -10.15
C LEU A 174 -13.10 9.29 -9.89
N GLY A 175 -11.85 9.62 -10.09
CA GLY A 175 -11.26 10.95 -9.94
C GLY A 175 -11.90 12.04 -10.81
N LEU A 176 -12.93 11.65 -11.56
CA LEU A 176 -13.91 12.52 -12.21
C LEU A 176 -14.66 13.41 -11.20
N MET A 177 -14.92 12.95 -9.98
CA MET A 177 -15.69 13.75 -9.01
C MET A 177 -14.85 14.85 -8.35
N GLU A 178 -13.57 14.61 -8.04
CA GLU A 178 -12.71 15.68 -7.47
C GLU A 178 -12.33 16.72 -8.51
N ARG A 179 -12.05 16.31 -9.75
CA ARG A 179 -11.83 17.24 -10.87
C ARG A 179 -13.10 18.01 -11.22
N ALA A 180 -14.27 17.36 -11.20
CA ALA A 180 -15.56 18.04 -11.42
C ALA A 180 -15.88 19.02 -10.29
N ALA A 181 -15.64 18.70 -9.03
CA ALA A 181 -15.86 19.59 -7.89
C ALA A 181 -14.90 20.81 -7.90
N ALA A 182 -13.63 20.60 -8.27
CA ALA A 182 -12.67 21.70 -8.43
C ALA A 182 -13.02 22.61 -9.61
N THR A 183 -13.48 22.04 -10.73
CA THR A 183 -13.90 22.80 -11.91
C THR A 183 -15.23 23.53 -11.67
N LEU A 184 -16.15 22.97 -10.90
CA LEU A 184 -17.41 23.61 -10.53
C LEU A 184 -17.21 24.74 -9.50
N ARG A 185 -16.19 24.66 -8.63
CA ARG A 185 -15.82 25.76 -7.72
C ARG A 185 -15.11 26.93 -8.42
N ALA A 186 -14.42 26.66 -9.53
CA ALA A 186 -13.72 27.68 -10.30
C ALA A 186 -14.61 28.35 -11.38
N ALA A 187 -15.76 27.78 -11.69
CA ALA A 187 -16.72 28.40 -12.62
C ALA A 187 -17.62 29.38 -11.88
N ALA A 188 -17.37 30.67 -12.07
CA ALA A 188 -18.39 31.69 -11.71
C ALA A 188 -19.72 31.32 -12.34
N PRO A 189 -20.86 31.62 -11.68
CA PRO A 189 -22.17 31.34 -12.26
C PRO A 189 -22.31 32.07 -13.59
N VAL A 190 -22.26 31.32 -14.67
CA VAL A 190 -22.54 31.84 -16.00
C VAL A 190 -24.06 31.88 -16.11
N ASP A 191 -24.62 33.11 -16.18
CA ASP A 191 -26.04 33.34 -16.45
C ASP A 191 -26.33 32.76 -17.85
N ARG A 192 -26.84 31.54 -17.89
CA ARG A 192 -27.19 30.86 -19.15
C ARG A 192 -28.69 31.12 -19.38
N PRO A 193 -29.05 31.76 -20.48
CA PRO A 193 -30.45 31.90 -20.79
C PRO A 193 -31.13 30.52 -20.87
N PRO A 194 -32.37 30.40 -20.38
CA PRO A 194 -33.10 29.15 -20.44
C PRO A 194 -33.21 28.66 -21.88
N ARG A 195 -32.72 27.43 -22.10
CA ARG A 195 -32.87 26.80 -23.41
C ARG A 195 -34.29 26.36 -23.61
N PRO A 196 -34.91 26.69 -24.76
CA PRO A 196 -36.25 26.20 -25.04
C PRO A 196 -36.27 24.66 -25.05
N PRO A 197 -37.35 24.02 -24.60
CA PRO A 197 -37.49 22.59 -24.65
C PRO A 197 -37.34 22.10 -26.10
N ARG A 198 -36.49 21.11 -26.30
CA ARG A 198 -36.36 20.46 -27.59
C ARG A 198 -37.52 19.47 -27.78
N PRO A 199 -38.18 19.47 -28.94
CA PRO A 199 -39.21 18.47 -29.23
C PRO A 199 -38.54 17.08 -29.26
N HIS A 200 -39.01 16.15 -28.43
CA HIS A 200 -38.54 14.78 -28.35
C HIS A 200 -39.53 13.79 -29.01
N ALA A 201 -40.43 14.30 -29.80
CA ALA A 201 -41.33 13.42 -30.55
C ALA A 201 -40.55 12.66 -31.63
N ALA A 202 -40.75 11.35 -31.68
CA ALA A 202 -40.14 10.52 -32.72
C ALA A 202 -40.67 10.94 -34.10
N THR A 203 -39.82 10.90 -35.10
CA THR A 203 -40.21 11.19 -36.48
C THR A 203 -41.11 10.07 -37.02
N PRO A 204 -41.94 10.37 -38.05
CA PRO A 204 -42.78 9.32 -38.69
C PRO A 204 -41.92 8.10 -39.17
N GLU A 205 -40.70 8.35 -39.62
CA GLU A 205 -39.80 7.30 -40.09
C GLU A 205 -39.31 6.43 -38.93
N GLU A 206 -38.95 7.04 -37.77
CA GLU A 206 -38.57 6.29 -36.55
C GLU A 206 -39.73 5.50 -36.01
N LEU A 207 -40.96 6.02 -36.03
CA LEU A 207 -42.15 5.29 -35.61
C LEU A 207 -42.47 4.11 -36.54
N ALA A 208 -42.28 4.26 -37.84
CA ALA A 208 -42.47 3.18 -38.81
C ALA A 208 -41.39 2.10 -38.63
N ALA A 209 -40.11 2.47 -38.44
CA ALA A 209 -39.03 1.53 -38.16
C ALA A 209 -39.25 0.76 -36.83
N HIS A 210 -39.72 1.45 -35.78
CA HIS A 210 -40.04 0.86 -34.50
C HIS A 210 -41.22 -0.11 -34.63
N ALA A 211 -42.26 0.20 -35.37
CA ALA A 211 -43.38 -0.67 -35.60
C ALA A 211 -42.98 -1.95 -36.35
N ALA A 212 -42.17 -1.82 -37.42
CA ALA A 212 -41.60 -2.95 -38.13
C ALA A 212 -40.71 -3.86 -37.28
N PHE A 213 -39.90 -3.25 -36.41
CA PHE A 213 -39.08 -3.97 -35.44
C PHE A 213 -39.93 -4.77 -34.44
N LEU A 214 -40.98 -4.16 -33.90
CA LEU A 214 -41.91 -4.86 -32.97
C LEU A 214 -42.63 -6.06 -33.62
N GLU A 215 -42.83 -6.07 -34.93
CA GLU A 215 -43.41 -7.22 -35.65
C GLU A 215 -42.44 -8.40 -35.72
N SER A 216 -41.14 -8.15 -35.64
CA SER A 216 -40.11 -9.21 -35.62
C SER A 216 -39.95 -9.90 -34.26
N ILE A 217 -40.53 -9.33 -33.19
CA ILE A 217 -40.41 -9.85 -31.82
C ILE A 217 -41.66 -10.64 -31.43
N GLN A 218 -41.49 -11.87 -30.95
CA GLN A 218 -42.59 -12.66 -30.39
C GLN A 218 -43.01 -12.09 -29.01
N ASN A 219 -44.28 -11.70 -28.88
CA ASN A 219 -44.87 -11.13 -27.66
C ASN A 219 -44.16 -9.87 -27.11
N PRO A 220 -44.04 -8.78 -27.85
CA PRO A 220 -43.38 -7.58 -27.37
C PRO A 220 -44.18 -6.92 -26.23
N ILE A 221 -43.52 -6.62 -25.11
CA ILE A 221 -44.10 -5.99 -23.90
C ILE A 221 -44.69 -4.59 -24.18
N TRP A 222 -44.26 -3.92 -25.23
CA TRP A 222 -44.74 -2.58 -25.62
C TRP A 222 -46.08 -2.58 -26.37
N ARG A 223 -46.68 -3.75 -26.60
CA ARG A 223 -48.05 -3.91 -27.18
C ARG A 223 -49.10 -4.38 -26.16
N GLN A 224 -48.74 -4.44 -24.86
CA GLN A 224 -49.64 -4.81 -23.77
C GLN A 224 -50.31 -3.61 -23.13
#